data_6c74dda97530e1fe2c8216eebc5d5555
#
_entry.id   6c74dda97530e1fe2c8216eebc5d5555
#
_cell.length_a   1.000
_cell.length_b   1.000
_cell.length_c   1.000
_cell.angle_alpha   90.00
_cell.angle_beta   90.00
_cell.angle_gamma   90.00
#
_symmetry.space_group_name_H-M   'P 1'
#
loop_
_entity.id
_entity.type
_entity.pdbx_description
1 polymer ?
#
loop_
_entity_poly.entity_id
_entity_poly.type
_entity_poly.pdbx_seq_one_letter_code
_entity_poly.pdbx_strand_id
1 'polypeptide(L)'
;MQFYLGIDMGGSAVKLIAASVNNGTLDVLGRTSYPSGESAERLENEARKLISELGLSEKDIVGAALTGVGASDVADNFLGAPVTRFSEFECFGRGGQYLSGHNKALVVSMGTGTAFVRADGDTYIHLGGSGVGGGALSGLSELITGVRRSSEINKMISAGSAARVDLTIGDICKLSLIHISEPTRLRCIS
;
A
#
# COMPACT_ATOMS: atom_id res chain seq x y z
N MET A 1 2.66 25.74 12.71
CA MET A 1 3.70 24.88 12.06
C MET A 1 3.18 24.51 10.69
N GLN A 2 3.93 24.82 9.62
CA GLN A 2 3.51 24.48 8.26
C GLN A 2 3.65 22.97 8.00
N PHE A 3 2.66 22.39 7.30
CA PHE A 3 2.64 20.98 6.96
C PHE A 3 1.92 20.71 5.64
N TYR A 4 2.11 19.52 5.11
CA TYR A 4 1.48 19.00 3.90
C TYR A 4 0.57 17.83 4.23
N LEU A 5 -0.46 17.64 3.44
CA LEU A 5 -1.27 16.44 3.45
C LEU A 5 -0.91 15.54 2.26
N GLY A 6 -0.67 14.26 2.52
CA GLY A 6 -0.58 13.23 1.50
C GLY A 6 -1.83 12.37 1.53
N ILE A 7 -2.47 12.16 0.39
CA ILE A 7 -3.75 11.45 0.27
C ILE A 7 -3.65 10.41 -0.84
N ASP A 8 -3.78 9.14 -0.45
CA ASP A 8 -3.88 8.01 -1.38
C ASP A 8 -5.33 7.54 -1.44
N MET A 9 -6.00 7.82 -2.55
CA MET A 9 -7.38 7.41 -2.84
C MET A 9 -7.42 6.02 -3.44
N GLY A 10 -6.96 5.02 -2.69
CA GLY A 10 -6.84 3.65 -3.17
C GLY A 10 -8.18 2.93 -3.38
N GLY A 11 -8.18 1.85 -4.17
CA GLY A 11 -9.40 1.10 -4.49
C GLY A 11 -10.06 0.41 -3.29
N SER A 12 -9.32 0.05 -2.25
CA SER A 12 -9.84 -0.62 -1.04
C SER A 12 -9.84 0.25 0.19
N ALA A 13 -8.98 1.26 0.25
CA ALA A 13 -8.86 2.17 1.39
C ALA A 13 -8.32 3.52 0.94
N VAL A 14 -8.81 4.57 1.59
CA VAL A 14 -8.22 5.91 1.54
C VAL A 14 -7.24 6.04 2.70
N LYS A 15 -6.06 6.57 2.41
CA LYS A 15 -5.00 6.78 3.41
C LYS A 15 -4.62 8.25 3.41
N LEU A 16 -4.48 8.82 4.60
CA LEU A 16 -4.06 10.19 4.81
C LEU A 16 -2.82 10.23 5.70
N ILE A 17 -1.92 11.14 5.37
CA ILE A 17 -0.75 11.44 6.17
C ILE A 17 -0.61 12.97 6.30
N ALA A 18 -0.27 13.44 7.49
CA ALA A 18 0.19 14.80 7.70
C ALA A 18 1.70 14.76 7.90
N ALA A 19 2.44 15.59 7.19
CA ALA A 19 3.89 15.63 7.26
C ALA A 19 4.42 17.06 7.16
N SER A 20 5.50 17.36 7.87
CA SER A 20 6.25 18.59 7.72
C SER A 20 7.56 18.35 6.98
N VAL A 21 8.11 19.38 6.38
CA VAL A 21 9.43 19.36 5.74
C VAL A 21 10.34 20.34 6.44
N ASN A 22 11.36 19.85 7.11
CA ASN A 22 12.34 20.65 7.83
C ASN A 22 13.74 20.37 7.28
N ASN A 23 14.40 21.40 6.74
CA ASN A 23 15.76 21.27 6.16
C ASN A 23 15.90 20.14 5.14
N GLY A 24 14.85 19.91 4.30
CA GLY A 24 14.84 18.86 3.31
C GLY A 24 14.50 17.45 3.85
N THR A 25 14.28 17.33 5.16
CA THR A 25 13.84 16.09 5.79
C THR A 25 12.33 16.08 5.96
N LEU A 26 11.69 14.98 5.58
CA LEU A 26 10.25 14.76 5.77
C LEU A 26 10.02 14.15 7.16
N ASP A 27 9.22 14.82 7.98
CA ASP A 27 8.79 14.34 9.28
C ASP A 27 7.30 14.00 9.23
N VAL A 28 6.97 12.73 9.48
CA VAL A 28 5.59 12.26 9.55
C VAL A 28 4.98 12.64 10.90
N LEU A 29 3.98 13.52 10.89
CA LEU A 29 3.29 14.00 12.08
C LEU A 29 2.18 13.05 12.55
N GLY A 30 1.45 12.46 11.60
CA GLY A 30 0.39 11.50 11.88
C GLY A 30 -0.20 10.92 10.61
N ARG A 31 -1.00 9.87 10.78
CA ARG A 31 -1.66 9.16 9.67
C ARG A 31 -2.99 8.58 10.10
N THR A 32 -3.91 8.45 9.15
CA THR A 32 -5.17 7.72 9.31
C THR A 32 -5.53 6.97 8.03
N SER A 33 -6.42 6.02 8.12
CA SER A 33 -6.97 5.32 6.97
C SER A 33 -8.39 4.84 7.24
N TYR A 34 -9.20 4.77 6.17
CA TYR A 34 -10.56 4.25 6.23
C TYR A 34 -10.92 3.52 4.92
N PRO A 35 -11.94 2.64 4.90
CA PRO A 35 -12.37 1.95 3.69
C PRO A 35 -12.77 2.93 2.58
N SER A 36 -12.43 2.61 1.33
CA SER A 36 -12.86 3.39 0.15
C SER A 36 -14.36 3.22 -0.14
N GLY A 37 -14.87 4.03 -1.08
CA GLY A 37 -16.29 4.01 -1.48
C GLY A 37 -17.19 4.95 -0.68
N GLU A 38 -16.60 5.79 0.14
CA GLU A 38 -17.29 6.82 0.92
C GLU A 38 -17.27 8.18 0.22
N SER A 39 -18.11 9.12 0.70
CA SER A 39 -18.26 10.45 0.09
C SER A 39 -17.00 11.33 0.22
N ALA A 40 -16.90 12.35 -0.65
CA ALA A 40 -15.86 13.38 -0.54
C ALA A 40 -15.90 14.12 0.81
N GLU A 41 -17.10 14.30 1.38
CA GLU A 41 -17.30 14.89 2.70
C GLU A 41 -16.58 14.09 3.80
N ARG A 42 -16.56 12.76 3.69
CA ARG A 42 -15.81 11.93 4.63
C ARG A 42 -14.33 12.17 4.56
N LEU A 43 -13.77 12.35 3.37
CA LEU A 43 -12.35 12.67 3.22
C LEU A 43 -11.98 13.94 3.98
N GLU A 44 -12.79 15.01 3.83
CA GLU A 44 -12.57 16.25 4.57
C GLU A 44 -12.71 16.05 6.09
N ASN A 45 -13.72 15.31 6.53
CA ASN A 45 -13.95 15.07 7.96
C ASN A 45 -12.81 14.27 8.60
N GLU A 46 -12.29 13.23 7.93
CA GLU A 46 -11.15 12.45 8.42
C GLU A 46 -9.86 13.28 8.40
N ALA A 47 -9.67 14.16 7.42
CA ALA A 47 -8.55 15.09 7.40
C ALA A 47 -8.61 16.10 8.56
N ARG A 48 -9.79 16.72 8.80
CA ARG A 48 -10.00 17.64 9.92
C ARG A 48 -9.77 16.95 11.26
N LYS A 49 -10.25 15.73 11.39
CA LYS A 49 -10.04 14.93 12.60
C LYS A 49 -8.53 14.68 12.85
N LEU A 50 -7.80 14.23 11.83
CA LEU A 50 -6.34 14.01 11.92
C LEU A 50 -5.62 15.32 12.31
N ILE A 51 -5.94 16.44 11.67
CA ILE A 51 -5.37 17.76 11.96
C ILE A 51 -5.64 18.17 13.41
N SER A 52 -6.88 17.99 13.89
CA SER A 52 -7.26 18.30 15.25
C SER A 52 -6.56 17.42 16.29
N GLU A 53 -6.47 16.11 16.05
CA GLU A 53 -5.77 15.16 16.93
C GLU A 53 -4.27 15.49 17.06
N LEU A 54 -3.67 16.07 16.03
CA LEU A 54 -2.28 16.51 16.03
C LEU A 54 -2.08 17.92 16.62
N GLY A 55 -3.16 18.61 17.01
CA GLY A 55 -3.09 19.99 17.51
C GLY A 55 -2.67 21.01 16.43
N LEU A 56 -2.88 20.67 15.15
CA LEU A 56 -2.56 21.50 13.99
C LEU A 56 -3.74 22.39 13.58
N SER A 57 -3.51 23.36 12.69
CA SER A 57 -4.54 24.22 12.14
C SER A 57 -4.64 24.06 10.62
N GLU A 58 -5.85 24.04 10.06
CA GLU A 58 -6.08 24.04 8.60
C GLU A 58 -5.36 25.20 7.88
N LYS A 59 -5.18 26.32 8.57
CA LYS A 59 -4.47 27.51 8.03
C LYS A 59 -2.97 27.27 7.81
N ASP A 60 -2.43 26.24 8.42
CA ASP A 60 -1.01 25.88 8.30
C ASP A 60 -0.75 24.86 7.19
N ILE A 61 -1.79 24.40 6.48
CA ILE A 61 -1.65 23.48 5.34
C ILE A 61 -1.01 24.24 4.17
N VAL A 62 0.16 23.79 3.73
CA VAL A 62 0.88 24.38 2.59
C VAL A 62 0.36 23.83 1.26
N GLY A 63 0.00 22.57 1.23
CA GLY A 63 -0.50 21.89 0.06
C GLY A 63 -0.96 20.47 0.35
N ALA A 64 -1.75 19.90 -0.57
CA ALA A 64 -2.18 18.52 -0.54
C ALA A 64 -1.67 17.76 -1.78
N ALA A 65 -0.96 16.66 -1.55
CA ALA A 65 -0.50 15.74 -2.58
C ALA A 65 -1.48 14.56 -2.69
N LEU A 66 -2.08 14.37 -3.86
CA LEU A 66 -3.08 13.35 -4.11
C LEU A 66 -2.58 12.30 -5.08
N THR A 67 -2.94 11.05 -4.82
CA THR A 67 -2.74 9.92 -5.73
C THR A 67 -3.86 8.90 -5.59
N GLY A 68 -3.84 7.87 -6.43
CA GLY A 68 -4.82 6.79 -6.44
C GLY A 68 -5.98 7.04 -7.41
N VAL A 69 -6.82 6.01 -7.57
CA VAL A 69 -7.90 5.99 -8.58
C VAL A 69 -8.98 7.05 -8.38
N GLY A 70 -9.23 7.48 -7.14
CA GLY A 70 -10.20 8.52 -6.80
C GLY A 70 -9.64 9.95 -6.76
N ALA A 71 -8.36 10.14 -7.06
CA ALA A 71 -7.72 11.46 -6.96
C ALA A 71 -8.30 12.51 -7.93
N SER A 72 -8.91 12.07 -9.04
CA SER A 72 -9.59 12.94 -10.01
C SER A 72 -10.86 13.60 -9.47
N ASP A 73 -11.49 12.99 -8.47
CA ASP A 73 -12.79 13.42 -7.94
C ASP A 73 -12.66 14.51 -6.87
N VAL A 74 -11.44 14.77 -6.43
CA VAL A 74 -11.13 15.83 -5.46
C VAL A 74 -10.86 17.14 -6.20
N ALA A 75 -11.39 18.26 -5.70
CA ALA A 75 -11.18 19.58 -6.28
C ALA A 75 -9.70 20.00 -6.21
N ASP A 76 -9.31 21.02 -7.00
CA ASP A 76 -7.93 21.58 -7.02
C ASP A 76 -7.59 22.38 -5.76
N ASN A 77 -8.53 22.48 -4.84
CA ASN A 77 -8.34 23.05 -3.50
C ASN A 77 -8.91 22.06 -2.48
N PHE A 78 -8.12 21.72 -1.48
CA PHE A 78 -8.53 20.85 -0.38
C PHE A 78 -8.24 21.52 0.96
N LEU A 79 -9.28 21.78 1.74
CA LEU A 79 -9.22 22.50 3.02
C LEU A 79 -8.49 23.85 2.92
N GLY A 80 -8.67 24.59 1.82
CA GLY A 80 -8.05 25.88 1.59
C GLY A 80 -6.62 25.80 1.01
N ALA A 81 -6.05 24.62 0.84
CA ALA A 81 -4.72 24.42 0.30
C ALA A 81 -4.75 23.93 -1.17
N PRO A 82 -3.75 24.29 -2.00
CA PRO A 82 -3.65 23.84 -3.37
C PRO A 82 -3.38 22.32 -3.42
N VAL A 83 -3.99 21.65 -4.42
CA VAL A 83 -3.85 20.23 -4.67
C VAL A 83 -2.86 19.98 -5.81
N THR A 84 -1.93 19.07 -5.60
CA THR A 84 -1.06 18.53 -6.65
C THR A 84 -1.30 17.02 -6.76
N ARG A 85 -1.52 16.55 -8.00
CA ARG A 85 -1.76 15.11 -8.27
C ARG A 85 -0.50 14.45 -8.77
N PHE A 86 -0.24 13.26 -8.26
CA PHE A 86 0.91 12.43 -8.60
C PHE A 86 0.46 11.07 -9.12
N SER A 87 1.26 10.49 -10.00
CA SER A 87 1.09 9.09 -10.40
C SER A 87 1.26 8.16 -9.21
N GLU A 88 0.40 7.15 -9.10
CA GLU A 88 0.48 6.13 -8.05
C GLU A 88 1.86 5.43 -8.06
N PHE A 89 2.40 5.13 -9.25
CA PHE A 89 3.71 4.50 -9.39
C PHE A 89 4.87 5.39 -8.96
N GLU A 90 4.77 6.69 -9.21
CA GLU A 90 5.72 7.68 -8.69
C GLU A 90 5.68 7.72 -7.16
N CYS A 91 4.49 7.75 -6.57
CA CYS A 91 4.32 7.71 -5.11
C CYS A 91 4.88 6.42 -4.50
N PHE A 92 4.68 5.27 -5.14
CA PHE A 92 5.29 4.00 -4.69
C PHE A 92 6.81 4.06 -4.75
N GLY A 93 7.36 4.54 -5.86
CA GLY A 93 8.81 4.67 -6.03
C GLY A 93 9.45 5.59 -5.00
N ARG A 94 8.93 6.81 -4.85
CA ARG A 94 9.39 7.81 -3.87
C ARG A 94 9.25 7.30 -2.44
N GLY A 95 8.10 6.71 -2.11
CA GLY A 95 7.85 6.12 -0.79
C GLY A 95 8.81 4.98 -0.47
N GLY A 96 9.08 4.09 -1.43
CA GLY A 96 10.02 3.00 -1.27
C GLY A 96 11.47 3.49 -1.07
N GLN A 97 11.92 4.49 -1.82
CA GLN A 97 13.23 5.13 -1.64
C GLN A 97 13.34 5.78 -0.26
N TYR A 98 12.31 6.53 0.14
CA TYR A 98 12.27 7.17 1.45
C TYR A 98 12.38 6.16 2.60
N LEU A 99 11.59 5.10 2.56
CA LEU A 99 11.56 4.08 3.62
C LEU A 99 12.83 3.22 3.67
N SER A 100 13.45 2.95 2.52
CA SER A 100 14.64 2.10 2.44
C SER A 100 15.96 2.87 2.58
N GLY A 101 15.94 4.18 2.35
CA GLY A 101 17.15 5.01 2.26
C GLY A 101 17.97 4.76 0.99
N HIS A 102 17.46 3.99 0.02
CA HIS A 102 18.15 3.66 -1.21
C HIS A 102 17.66 4.50 -2.38
N ASN A 103 18.58 5.10 -3.13
CA ASN A 103 18.26 5.89 -4.32
C ASN A 103 17.87 5.02 -5.54
N LYS A 104 18.29 3.74 -5.54
CA LYS A 104 17.89 2.71 -6.51
C LYS A 104 17.21 1.56 -5.78
N ALA A 105 15.97 1.24 -6.20
CA ALA A 105 15.19 0.18 -5.58
C ALA A 105 14.21 -0.45 -6.59
N LEU A 106 13.94 -1.72 -6.39
CA LEU A 106 12.73 -2.36 -6.91
C LEU A 106 11.68 -2.30 -5.78
N VAL A 107 10.66 -1.47 -5.99
CA VAL A 107 9.56 -1.31 -5.03
C VAL A 107 8.43 -2.24 -5.42
N VAL A 108 8.00 -3.07 -4.48
CA VAL A 108 6.85 -3.96 -4.63
C VAL A 108 5.72 -3.44 -3.74
N SER A 109 4.69 -2.88 -4.37
CA SER A 109 3.50 -2.42 -3.66
C SER A 109 2.45 -3.52 -3.66
N MET A 110 2.12 -4.06 -2.48
CA MET A 110 1.10 -5.09 -2.29
C MET A 110 -0.11 -4.48 -1.58
N GLY A 111 -1.09 -4.03 -2.38
CA GLY A 111 -2.38 -3.51 -1.92
C GLY A 111 -3.53 -4.45 -2.29
N THR A 112 -4.55 -3.94 -2.98
CA THR A 112 -5.64 -4.74 -3.58
C THR A 112 -5.08 -5.74 -4.60
N GLY A 113 -4.15 -5.27 -5.44
CA GLY A 113 -3.26 -6.06 -6.30
C GLY A 113 -1.79 -5.84 -5.92
N THR A 114 -0.89 -6.29 -6.79
CA THR A 114 0.57 -6.10 -6.62
C THR A 114 1.12 -5.35 -7.82
N ALA A 115 1.94 -4.34 -7.57
CA ALA A 115 2.65 -3.58 -8.61
C ALA A 115 4.16 -3.58 -8.34
N PHE A 116 4.96 -3.66 -9.41
CA PHE A 116 6.41 -3.59 -9.38
C PHE A 116 6.86 -2.28 -10.02
N VAL A 117 7.58 -1.47 -9.26
CA VAL A 117 8.09 -0.17 -9.71
C VAL A 117 9.60 -0.12 -9.53
N ARG A 118 10.31 0.14 -10.62
CA ARG A 118 11.73 0.47 -10.56
C ARG A 118 11.87 1.96 -10.25
N ALA A 119 12.51 2.26 -9.13
CA ALA A 119 12.92 3.60 -8.75
C ALA A 119 14.42 3.76 -8.98
N ASP A 120 14.85 4.83 -9.66
CA ASP A 120 16.25 5.16 -9.90
C ASP A 120 16.39 6.70 -9.93
N GLY A 121 16.85 7.28 -8.84
CA GLY A 121 16.80 8.73 -8.62
C GLY A 121 15.36 9.23 -8.71
N ASP A 122 15.10 10.21 -9.57
CA ASP A 122 13.76 10.77 -9.82
C ASP A 122 13.02 10.05 -10.98
N THR A 123 13.50 8.89 -11.41
CA THR A 123 12.87 8.10 -12.47
C THR A 123 12.11 6.93 -11.88
N TYR A 124 10.82 6.83 -12.20
CA TYR A 124 9.90 5.80 -11.69
C TYR A 124 9.25 5.08 -12.86
N ILE A 125 9.51 3.78 -12.99
CA ILE A 125 9.03 2.97 -14.12
C ILE A 125 8.21 1.80 -13.58
N HIS A 126 6.94 1.75 -13.97
CA HIS A 126 6.10 0.59 -13.74
C HIS A 126 6.58 -0.58 -14.60
N LEU A 127 7.03 -1.64 -13.98
CA LEU A 127 7.56 -2.84 -14.67
C LEU A 127 6.47 -3.86 -14.97
N GLY A 128 5.35 -3.77 -14.26
CA GLY A 128 4.25 -4.71 -14.36
C GLY A 128 3.56 -4.90 -13.02
N GLY A 129 2.61 -5.80 -13.00
CA GLY A 129 1.84 -6.08 -11.79
C GLY A 129 0.99 -7.33 -11.94
N SER A 130 0.26 -7.65 -10.89
CA SER A 130 -0.68 -8.77 -10.85
C SER A 130 -1.93 -8.35 -10.09
N GLY A 131 -3.09 -8.89 -10.48
CA GLY A 131 -4.32 -8.79 -9.68
C GLY A 131 -4.26 -9.58 -8.36
N VAL A 132 -3.20 -10.36 -8.15
CA VAL A 132 -2.99 -11.12 -6.91
C VAL A 132 -2.45 -10.19 -5.83
N GLY A 133 -3.24 -9.97 -4.79
CA GLY A 133 -2.92 -9.12 -3.65
C GLY A 133 -3.93 -9.33 -2.54
N GLY A 134 -4.09 -8.36 -1.67
CA GLY A 134 -5.05 -8.42 -0.57
C GLY A 134 -6.50 -8.61 -1.02
N GLY A 135 -6.87 -8.07 -2.18
CA GLY A 135 -8.19 -8.29 -2.76
C GLY A 135 -8.45 -9.75 -3.13
N ALA A 136 -7.50 -10.38 -3.82
CA ALA A 136 -7.58 -11.80 -4.17
C ALA A 136 -7.58 -12.68 -2.92
N LEU A 137 -6.72 -12.39 -1.95
CA LEU A 137 -6.66 -13.11 -0.67
C LEU A 137 -8.02 -13.05 0.04
N SER A 138 -8.60 -11.85 0.19
CA SER A 138 -9.89 -11.69 0.86
C SER A 138 -11.03 -12.38 0.11
N GLY A 139 -11.06 -12.25 -1.22
CA GLY A 139 -12.10 -12.86 -2.04
C GLY A 139 -12.04 -14.40 -2.03
N LEU A 140 -10.84 -14.98 -2.16
CA LEU A 140 -10.66 -16.42 -2.09
C LEU A 140 -10.95 -16.97 -0.68
N SER A 141 -10.50 -16.26 0.36
CA SER A 141 -10.80 -16.64 1.74
C SER A 141 -12.30 -16.66 1.99
N GLU A 142 -13.04 -15.64 1.53
CA GLU A 142 -14.51 -15.59 1.65
C GLU A 142 -15.16 -16.77 0.91
N LEU A 143 -14.71 -17.05 -0.30
CA LEU A 143 -15.24 -18.14 -1.13
C LEU A 143 -15.01 -19.52 -0.49
N ILE A 144 -13.85 -19.75 0.11
CA ILE A 144 -13.45 -21.06 0.65
C ILE A 144 -13.92 -21.24 2.09
N THR A 145 -13.84 -20.21 2.92
CA THR A 145 -14.03 -20.30 4.38
C THR A 145 -15.22 -19.49 4.90
N GLY A 146 -15.84 -18.65 4.06
CA GLY A 146 -16.84 -17.69 4.50
C GLY A 146 -16.26 -16.46 5.25
N VAL A 147 -14.93 -16.35 5.37
CA VAL A 147 -14.26 -15.29 6.12
C VAL A 147 -13.64 -14.29 5.15
N ARG A 148 -14.04 -13.00 5.27
CA ARG A 148 -13.50 -11.89 4.46
C ARG A 148 -12.64 -10.91 5.26
N ARG A 149 -12.84 -10.89 6.57
CA ARG A 149 -12.21 -9.89 7.43
C ARG A 149 -10.71 -10.19 7.61
N SER A 150 -9.84 -9.27 7.20
CA SER A 150 -8.38 -9.45 7.20
C SER A 150 -7.81 -9.87 8.56
N SER A 151 -8.37 -9.36 9.68
CA SER A 151 -7.93 -9.75 11.03
C SER A 151 -8.23 -11.22 11.36
N GLU A 152 -9.32 -11.77 10.86
CA GLU A 152 -9.70 -13.18 11.02
C GLU A 152 -8.87 -14.06 10.09
N ILE A 153 -8.68 -13.63 8.83
CA ILE A 153 -7.82 -14.31 7.86
C ILE A 153 -6.39 -14.44 8.44
N ASN A 154 -5.84 -13.36 9.01
CA ASN A 154 -4.51 -13.39 9.61
C ASN A 154 -4.40 -14.38 10.79
N LYS A 155 -5.44 -14.48 11.62
CA LYS A 155 -5.49 -15.50 12.68
C LYS A 155 -5.48 -16.91 12.12
N MET A 156 -6.26 -17.17 11.06
CA MET A 156 -6.29 -18.48 10.39
C MET A 156 -4.94 -18.82 9.77
N ILE A 157 -4.29 -17.86 9.09
CA ILE A 157 -2.95 -18.03 8.51
C ILE A 157 -1.92 -18.37 9.60
N SER A 158 -1.96 -17.66 10.73
CA SER A 158 -1.03 -17.90 11.85
C SER A 158 -1.23 -19.25 12.53
N ALA A 159 -2.44 -19.78 12.51
CA ALA A 159 -2.77 -21.11 13.06
C ALA A 159 -2.58 -22.24 12.04
N GLY A 160 -2.42 -21.91 10.75
CA GLY A 160 -2.26 -22.86 9.67
C GLY A 160 -0.83 -23.37 9.52
N SER A 161 -0.67 -24.38 8.67
CA SER A 161 0.64 -24.92 8.28
C SER A 161 0.68 -25.12 6.77
N ALA A 162 1.53 -24.38 6.08
CA ALA A 162 1.72 -24.52 4.64
C ALA A 162 2.18 -25.95 4.28
N ALA A 163 2.95 -26.60 5.13
CA ALA A 163 3.41 -27.98 4.92
C ALA A 163 2.30 -29.03 4.83
N ARG A 164 1.05 -28.68 5.20
CA ARG A 164 -0.10 -29.58 5.07
C ARG A 164 -0.79 -29.48 3.71
N VAL A 165 -0.52 -28.44 2.95
CA VAL A 165 -1.20 -28.15 1.67
C VAL A 165 -0.22 -27.96 0.51
N ASP A 166 1.03 -27.57 0.78
CA ASP A 166 2.07 -27.47 -0.22
C ASP A 166 2.57 -28.86 -0.61
N LEU A 167 2.51 -29.15 -1.91
CA LEU A 167 3.15 -30.34 -2.46
C LEU A 167 4.62 -30.02 -2.79
N THR A 168 5.51 -30.86 -2.31
CA THR A 168 6.91 -30.84 -2.68
C THR A 168 7.18 -31.79 -3.85
N ILE A 169 8.32 -31.64 -4.53
CA ILE A 169 8.72 -32.57 -5.57
C ILE A 169 8.79 -34.02 -5.01
N GLY A 170 9.21 -34.19 -3.75
CA GLY A 170 9.23 -35.49 -3.06
C GLY A 170 7.86 -36.09 -2.84
N ASP A 171 6.80 -35.29 -2.72
CA ASP A 171 5.43 -35.79 -2.59
C ASP A 171 4.84 -36.24 -3.94
N ILE A 172 5.29 -35.64 -5.05
CA ILE A 172 4.79 -35.92 -6.40
C ILE A 172 5.60 -37.04 -7.06
N CYS A 173 6.91 -37.00 -6.89
CA CYS A 173 7.84 -37.92 -7.53
C CYS A 173 8.52 -38.78 -6.47
N LYS A 174 8.33 -40.12 -6.53
CA LYS A 174 9.12 -41.07 -5.75
C LYS A 174 10.57 -41.18 -6.23
N LEU A 175 11.15 -40.09 -6.70
CA LEU A 175 12.53 -40.06 -7.13
C LEU A 175 13.44 -40.04 -5.91
N SER A 176 14.40 -40.92 -5.87
CA SER A 176 15.50 -40.91 -4.89
C SER A 176 16.24 -39.58 -5.00
N LEU A 177 16.06 -38.69 -4.01
CA LEU A 177 16.69 -37.37 -3.96
C LEU A 177 18.20 -37.40 -3.69
N ILE A 178 18.88 -38.51 -3.95
CA ILE A 178 20.31 -38.68 -3.74
C ILE A 178 21.17 -37.69 -4.57
N HIS A 179 20.56 -37.07 -5.58
CA HIS A 179 21.28 -36.17 -6.50
C HIS A 179 20.76 -34.70 -6.50
N ILE A 180 19.83 -34.33 -5.61
CA ILE A 180 19.33 -32.96 -5.51
C ILE A 180 19.70 -32.45 -4.13
N SER A 181 20.69 -31.56 -4.08
CA SER A 181 21.27 -31.04 -2.84
C SER A 181 20.37 -30.10 -2.04
N GLU A 182 19.20 -29.72 -2.55
CA GLU A 182 18.21 -28.90 -1.84
C GLU A 182 16.78 -29.26 -2.22
N PRO A 183 15.82 -29.29 -1.26
CA PRO A 183 14.41 -29.46 -1.55
C PRO A 183 13.89 -28.20 -2.26
N THR A 184 13.79 -28.25 -3.58
CA THR A 184 13.18 -27.17 -4.35
C THR A 184 11.68 -27.19 -4.09
N ARG A 185 11.18 -26.25 -3.30
CA ARG A 185 9.74 -26.00 -3.22
C ARG A 185 9.27 -25.48 -4.57
N LEU A 186 8.28 -26.15 -5.17
CA LEU A 186 7.54 -25.58 -6.29
C LEU A 186 6.82 -24.33 -5.78
N ARG A 187 7.46 -23.17 -5.95
CA ARG A 187 6.73 -21.92 -5.88
C ARG A 187 5.98 -21.84 -7.20
N CYS A 188 4.66 -21.90 -7.16
CA CYS A 188 3.86 -21.57 -8.32
C CYS A 188 4.25 -20.15 -8.75
N ILE A 189 5.00 -20.07 -9.84
CA ILE A 189 5.22 -18.82 -10.56
C ILE A 189 4.00 -18.70 -11.46
N SER A 190 3.05 -17.86 -11.05
CA SER A 190 1.99 -17.39 -11.92
C SER A 190 2.49 -16.22 -12.75
#